data_c4cd4ef7f12041726be854147f8e78de
#
_entry.id   c4cd4ef7f12041726be854147f8e78de
#
_cell.length_a   1.000
_cell.length_b   1.000
_cell.length_c   1.000
_cell.angle_alpha   90.00
_cell.angle_beta   90.00
_cell.angle_gamma   90.00
#
_symmetry.space_group_name_H-M   'P 1'
#
loop_
_entity.id
_entity.type
_entity.pdbx_description
1 polymer ?
#
loop_
_entity_poly.entity_id
_entity_poly.type
_entity_poly.pdbx_seq_one_letter_code
_entity_poly.pdbx_strand_id
1 'polypeptide(L)'
;MTEHRTRKRFGQHFLHDRNLVDRMVRTLDLKQDDTVVEIGPGRGALTYPLLEDLPHLHVVELDRDLITLLRQENTPDRLSIHESDALKFDFRTLKPADKPLRVVGNLPYNISTPLIFHLLSQSDAISDMTFMLQKEVVDRLTASPGTRDWGRLSIMVQYHCQADYLFFVPPGAFSPPPKGDS
;
A
#
# COMPACT_ATOMS: atom_id res chain seq x y z
N MET A 1 1.73 -25.44 -12.54
CA MET A 1 1.74 -24.15 -11.82
C MET A 1 3.09 -23.49 -12.06
N THR A 2 3.13 -22.46 -12.87
CA THR A 2 4.36 -21.66 -13.07
C THR A 2 4.57 -20.79 -11.84
N GLU A 3 5.55 -21.15 -11.04
CA GLU A 3 5.93 -20.38 -9.86
C GLU A 3 6.47 -19.01 -10.32
N HIS A 4 5.78 -17.94 -9.97
CA HIS A 4 6.20 -16.59 -10.31
C HIS A 4 7.54 -16.30 -9.64
N ARG A 5 8.59 -16.10 -10.43
CA ARG A 5 9.94 -15.83 -9.93
C ARG A 5 10.00 -14.37 -9.52
N THR A 6 10.17 -14.12 -8.21
CA THR A 6 10.31 -12.78 -7.65
C THR A 6 11.35 -11.95 -8.41
N ARG A 7 10.95 -10.81 -8.94
CA ARG A 7 11.86 -9.93 -9.67
C ARG A 7 12.57 -8.99 -8.69
N LYS A 8 13.85 -9.24 -8.43
CA LYS A 8 14.67 -8.43 -7.49
C LYS A 8 14.64 -6.92 -7.78
N ARG A 9 14.46 -6.52 -9.04
CA ARG A 9 14.42 -5.11 -9.45
C ARG A 9 13.19 -4.35 -8.94
N PHE A 10 12.12 -5.04 -8.53
CA PHE A 10 10.90 -4.44 -7.97
C PHE A 10 10.85 -4.49 -6.44
N GLY A 11 11.86 -5.08 -5.77
CA GLY A 11 11.89 -5.20 -4.31
C GLY A 11 10.69 -5.97 -3.75
N GLN A 12 10.20 -6.98 -4.48
CA GLN A 12 8.99 -7.72 -4.15
C GLN A 12 9.22 -8.65 -2.95
N HIS A 13 8.45 -8.44 -1.89
CA HIS A 13 8.32 -9.31 -0.72
C HIS A 13 6.83 -9.58 -0.51
N PHE A 14 6.41 -10.81 -0.77
CA PHE A 14 4.99 -11.17 -0.72
C PHE A 14 4.58 -11.49 0.72
N LEU A 15 3.64 -10.71 1.24
CA LEU A 15 3.02 -10.97 2.53
C LEU A 15 2.22 -12.27 2.48
N HIS A 16 2.36 -13.14 3.49
CA HIS A 16 1.63 -14.41 3.57
C HIS A 16 1.03 -14.70 4.96
N ASP A 17 1.35 -13.92 5.99
CA ASP A 17 0.77 -14.08 7.32
C ASP A 17 -0.66 -13.50 7.36
N ARG A 18 -1.64 -14.40 7.32
CA ARG A 18 -3.06 -14.04 7.27
C ARG A 18 -3.52 -13.28 8.52
N ASN A 19 -3.01 -13.59 9.70
CA ASN A 19 -3.41 -12.90 10.93
C ASN A 19 -2.98 -11.43 10.92
N LEU A 20 -1.81 -11.15 10.36
CA LEU A 20 -1.32 -9.77 10.20
C LEU A 20 -2.10 -9.00 9.13
N VAL A 21 -2.44 -9.65 8.01
CA VAL A 21 -3.31 -9.08 6.99
C VAL A 21 -4.68 -8.74 7.58
N ASP A 22 -5.31 -9.68 8.26
CA ASP A 22 -6.62 -9.46 8.89
C ASP A 22 -6.58 -8.35 9.94
N ARG A 23 -5.47 -8.25 10.70
CA ARG A 23 -5.26 -7.14 11.63
C ARG A 23 -5.17 -5.79 10.90
N MET A 24 -4.43 -5.73 9.79
CA MET A 24 -4.31 -4.52 8.98
C MET A 24 -5.68 -4.10 8.43
N VAL A 25 -6.43 -5.02 7.83
CA VAL A 25 -7.76 -4.74 7.27
C VAL A 25 -8.71 -4.22 8.35
N ARG A 26 -8.76 -4.86 9.53
CA ARG A 26 -9.58 -4.38 10.66
C ARG A 26 -9.21 -2.96 11.10
N THR A 27 -7.93 -2.61 11.07
CA THR A 27 -7.46 -1.26 11.44
C THR A 27 -7.97 -0.18 10.48
N LEU A 28 -8.28 -0.55 9.24
CA LEU A 28 -8.80 0.39 8.24
C LEU A 28 -10.24 0.84 8.53
N ASP A 29 -11.02 0.08 9.29
CA ASP A 29 -12.45 0.36 9.56
C ASP A 29 -13.23 0.74 8.29
N LEU A 30 -13.17 -0.14 7.29
CA LEU A 30 -13.72 0.09 5.95
C LEU A 30 -15.25 0.20 5.98
N LYS A 31 -15.77 1.10 5.15
CA LYS A 31 -17.20 1.25 4.88
C LYS A 31 -17.52 0.79 3.45
N GLN A 32 -18.73 0.30 3.23
CA GLN A 32 -19.18 -0.21 1.92
C GLN A 32 -19.10 0.83 0.79
N ASP A 33 -19.17 2.11 1.12
CA ASP A 33 -19.10 3.25 0.20
C ASP A 33 -17.70 3.87 0.10
N ASP A 34 -16.69 3.28 0.75
CA ASP A 34 -15.31 3.74 0.60
C ASP A 34 -14.77 3.39 -0.79
N THR A 35 -14.08 4.36 -1.40
CA THR A 35 -13.27 4.12 -2.60
C THR A 35 -11.83 3.88 -2.18
N VAL A 36 -11.40 2.64 -2.26
CA VAL A 36 -10.09 2.19 -1.83
C VAL A 36 -9.21 1.88 -3.02
N VAL A 37 -7.96 2.31 -2.95
CA VAL A 37 -6.92 2.04 -3.96
C VAL A 37 -5.76 1.32 -3.28
N GLU A 38 -5.47 0.11 -3.71
CA GLU A 38 -4.30 -0.65 -3.27
C GLU A 38 -3.13 -0.43 -4.24
N ILE A 39 -1.96 -0.09 -3.70
CA ILE A 39 -0.73 0.03 -4.48
C ILE A 39 0.10 -1.23 -4.29
N GLY A 40 0.45 -1.87 -5.41
CA GLY A 40 1.26 -3.07 -5.42
C GLY A 40 0.57 -4.29 -4.82
N PRO A 41 -0.57 -4.74 -5.37
CA PRO A 41 -1.34 -5.88 -4.84
C PRO A 41 -0.54 -7.18 -4.81
N GLY A 42 0.49 -7.31 -5.62
CA GLY A 42 1.29 -8.51 -5.70
C GLY A 42 0.43 -9.71 -6.08
N ARG A 43 0.46 -10.74 -5.25
CA ARG A 43 -0.35 -11.96 -5.41
C ARG A 43 -1.73 -11.87 -4.74
N GLY A 44 -2.14 -10.70 -4.30
CA GLY A 44 -3.47 -10.48 -3.73
C GLY A 44 -3.59 -10.73 -2.23
N ALA A 45 -2.50 -10.83 -1.48
CA ALA A 45 -2.54 -11.11 -0.05
C ALA A 45 -3.38 -10.11 0.75
N LEU A 46 -3.35 -8.82 0.38
CA LEU A 46 -4.20 -7.78 0.95
C LEU A 46 -5.47 -7.56 0.12
N THR A 47 -5.38 -7.75 -1.21
CA THR A 47 -6.48 -7.53 -2.17
C THR A 47 -7.72 -8.34 -1.83
N TYR A 48 -7.58 -9.66 -1.61
CA TYR A 48 -8.72 -10.53 -1.35
C TYR A 48 -9.42 -10.23 -0.02
N PRO A 49 -8.71 -10.05 1.12
CA PRO A 49 -9.35 -9.61 2.36
C PRO A 49 -10.04 -8.24 2.24
N LEU A 50 -9.49 -7.29 1.48
CA LEU A 50 -10.17 -6.02 1.20
C LEU A 50 -11.48 -6.22 0.43
N LEU A 51 -11.50 -7.14 -0.55
CA LEU A 51 -12.68 -7.47 -1.32
C LEU A 51 -13.75 -8.27 -0.54
N GLU A 52 -13.41 -8.83 0.62
CA GLU A 52 -14.41 -9.40 1.53
C GLU A 52 -15.29 -8.29 2.15
N ASP A 53 -14.70 -7.12 2.43
CA ASP A 53 -15.37 -6.00 3.07
C ASP A 53 -15.88 -4.94 2.07
N LEU A 54 -15.34 -4.89 0.86
CA LEU A 54 -15.65 -3.89 -0.16
C LEU A 54 -16.39 -4.51 -1.36
N PRO A 55 -17.38 -3.81 -1.94
CA PRO A 55 -18.02 -4.25 -3.18
C PRO A 55 -17.07 -4.15 -4.38
N HIS A 56 -16.14 -3.21 -4.35
CA HIS A 56 -15.18 -2.93 -5.42
C HIS A 56 -13.86 -2.40 -4.88
N LEU A 57 -12.75 -2.72 -5.56
CA LEU A 57 -11.41 -2.24 -5.23
C LEU A 57 -10.66 -1.80 -6.48
N HIS A 58 -9.92 -0.71 -6.40
CA HIS A 58 -8.94 -0.32 -7.39
C HIS A 58 -7.55 -0.81 -6.98
N VAL A 59 -6.75 -1.29 -7.94
CA VAL A 59 -5.34 -1.64 -7.72
C VAL A 59 -4.46 -0.99 -8.77
N VAL A 60 -3.27 -0.54 -8.37
CA VAL A 60 -2.24 -0.01 -9.26
C VAL A 60 -1.05 -0.98 -9.22
N GLU A 61 -0.73 -1.60 -10.35
CA GLU A 61 0.33 -2.61 -10.49
C GLU A 61 1.13 -2.38 -11.77
N LEU A 62 2.43 -2.59 -11.69
CA LEU A 62 3.35 -2.45 -12.83
C LEU A 62 3.77 -3.81 -13.42
N ASP A 63 3.76 -4.86 -12.63
CA ASP A 63 4.19 -6.20 -13.05
C ASP A 63 3.08 -6.89 -13.85
N ARG A 64 3.31 -7.06 -15.15
CA ARG A 64 2.34 -7.66 -16.08
C ARG A 64 1.97 -9.11 -15.76
N ASP A 65 2.89 -9.86 -15.17
CA ASP A 65 2.61 -11.26 -14.80
C ASP A 65 1.62 -11.29 -13.65
N LEU A 66 1.77 -10.39 -12.65
CA LEU A 66 0.84 -10.24 -11.55
C LEU A 66 -0.52 -9.68 -12.00
N ILE A 67 -0.51 -8.72 -12.93
CA ILE A 67 -1.74 -8.20 -13.55
C ILE A 67 -2.52 -9.32 -14.24
N THR A 68 -1.83 -10.18 -14.99
CA THR A 68 -2.46 -11.31 -15.69
C THR A 68 -3.12 -12.27 -14.68
N LEU A 69 -2.41 -12.60 -13.61
CA LEU A 69 -2.94 -13.44 -12.53
C LEU A 69 -4.20 -12.83 -11.91
N LEU A 70 -4.14 -11.57 -11.51
CA LEU A 70 -5.27 -10.87 -10.90
C LEU A 70 -6.51 -10.79 -11.81
N ARG A 71 -6.29 -10.59 -13.13
CA ARG A 71 -7.38 -10.58 -14.13
C ARG A 71 -8.03 -11.95 -14.34
N GLN A 72 -7.28 -13.03 -14.16
CA GLN A 72 -7.83 -14.40 -14.26
C GLN A 72 -8.70 -14.76 -13.06
N GLU A 73 -8.39 -14.21 -11.89
CA GLU A 73 -9.05 -14.55 -10.62
C GLU A 73 -10.18 -13.59 -10.24
N ASN A 74 -10.31 -12.44 -10.92
CA ASN A 74 -11.29 -11.42 -10.56
C ASN A 74 -12.04 -10.89 -11.77
N THR A 75 -13.29 -10.49 -11.54
CA THR A 75 -14.13 -9.82 -12.53
C THR A 75 -13.94 -8.29 -12.48
N PRO A 76 -14.10 -7.56 -13.61
CA PRO A 76 -13.89 -6.11 -13.66
C PRO A 76 -14.85 -5.30 -12.77
N ASP A 77 -16.03 -5.84 -12.45
CA ASP A 77 -16.97 -5.22 -11.52
C ASP A 77 -16.51 -5.29 -10.05
N ARG A 78 -15.63 -6.24 -9.71
CA ARG A 78 -15.05 -6.39 -8.37
C ARG A 78 -13.69 -5.74 -8.24
N LEU A 79 -12.86 -5.80 -9.28
CA LEU A 79 -11.47 -5.33 -9.25
C LEU A 79 -11.12 -4.55 -10.51
N SER A 80 -10.85 -3.26 -10.36
CA SER A 80 -10.30 -2.41 -11.43
C SER A 80 -8.77 -2.39 -11.34
N ILE A 81 -8.11 -2.92 -12.36
CA ILE A 81 -6.64 -3.03 -12.41
C ILE A 81 -6.07 -1.93 -13.32
N HIS A 82 -5.27 -1.04 -12.72
CA HIS A 82 -4.55 0.02 -13.41
C HIS A 82 -3.09 -0.40 -13.63
N GLU A 83 -2.76 -0.75 -14.88
CA GLU A 83 -1.39 -1.08 -15.29
C GLU A 83 -0.58 0.20 -15.39
N SER A 84 0.11 0.56 -14.32
CA SER A 84 0.88 1.81 -14.23
C SER A 84 1.98 1.74 -13.18
N ASP A 85 3.01 2.57 -13.39
CA ASP A 85 3.94 2.93 -12.34
C ASP A 85 3.23 3.84 -11.31
N ALA A 86 3.16 3.40 -10.06
CA ALA A 86 2.51 4.14 -8.99
C ALA A 86 3.13 5.54 -8.78
N LEU A 87 4.42 5.73 -9.09
CA LEU A 87 5.10 7.03 -9.02
C LEU A 87 4.66 8.03 -10.10
N LYS A 88 3.92 7.57 -11.11
CA LYS A 88 3.43 8.37 -12.24
C LYS A 88 1.91 8.40 -12.33
N PHE A 89 1.24 7.58 -11.53
CA PHE A 89 -0.21 7.44 -11.57
C PHE A 89 -0.90 8.67 -10.98
N ASP A 90 -1.90 9.18 -11.69
CA ASP A 90 -2.76 10.28 -11.19
C ASP A 90 -3.95 9.68 -10.43
N PHE A 91 -3.84 9.62 -9.11
CA PHE A 91 -4.87 9.08 -8.21
C PHE A 91 -6.14 9.92 -8.22
N ARG A 92 -6.07 11.21 -8.56
CA ARG A 92 -7.25 12.09 -8.68
C ARG A 92 -8.27 11.56 -9.69
N THR A 93 -7.81 10.81 -10.71
CA THR A 93 -8.70 10.20 -11.73
C THR A 93 -9.67 9.18 -11.16
N LEU A 94 -9.37 8.62 -9.99
CA LEU A 94 -10.21 7.62 -9.32
C LEU A 94 -11.13 8.22 -8.27
N LYS A 95 -10.93 9.50 -7.90
CA LYS A 95 -11.69 10.16 -6.85
C LYS A 95 -13.16 10.37 -7.27
N PRO A 96 -14.14 9.82 -6.52
CA PRO A 96 -15.53 10.20 -6.67
C PRO A 96 -15.77 11.70 -6.40
N ALA A 97 -16.87 12.24 -6.90
CA ALA A 97 -17.18 13.66 -6.74
C ALA A 97 -17.36 14.08 -5.27
N ASP A 98 -17.92 13.20 -4.46
CA ASP A 98 -18.40 13.46 -3.11
C ASP A 98 -17.53 12.90 -1.99
N LYS A 99 -16.52 12.05 -2.30
CA LYS A 99 -15.73 11.39 -1.29
C LYS A 99 -14.26 11.26 -1.71
N PRO A 100 -13.28 11.52 -0.80
CA PRO A 100 -11.87 11.29 -1.10
C PRO A 100 -11.53 9.80 -1.11
N LEU A 101 -10.38 9.47 -1.72
CA LEU A 101 -9.83 8.12 -1.76
C LEU A 101 -9.20 7.72 -0.44
N ARG A 102 -9.19 6.41 -0.19
CA ARG A 102 -8.36 5.77 0.82
C ARG A 102 -7.30 4.91 0.13
N VAL A 103 -6.04 5.12 0.44
CA VAL A 103 -4.92 4.44 -0.21
C VAL A 103 -4.27 3.46 0.74
N VAL A 104 -4.06 2.24 0.29
CA VAL A 104 -3.47 1.17 1.08
C VAL A 104 -2.37 0.44 0.31
N GLY A 105 -1.48 -0.26 0.98
CA GLY A 105 -0.54 -1.13 0.31
C GLY A 105 0.60 -1.65 1.18
N ASN A 106 1.17 -2.75 0.70
CA ASN A 106 2.47 -3.24 1.12
C ASN A 106 3.49 -2.74 0.11
N LEU A 107 4.16 -1.62 0.43
CA LEU A 107 4.98 -0.90 -0.55
C LEU A 107 6.35 -1.55 -0.77
N PRO A 108 6.81 -1.64 -2.03
CA PRO A 108 8.20 -2.00 -2.31
C PRO A 108 9.16 -1.01 -1.64
N TYR A 109 10.18 -1.52 -0.96
CA TYR A 109 11.09 -0.72 -0.12
C TYR A 109 11.86 0.35 -0.91
N ASN A 110 12.21 0.06 -2.17
CA ASN A 110 12.97 0.96 -3.04
C ASN A 110 12.19 2.19 -3.54
N ILE A 111 10.84 2.19 -3.46
CA ILE A 111 10.00 3.29 -3.95
C ILE A 111 9.16 3.95 -2.86
N SER A 112 9.18 3.46 -1.62
CA SER A 112 8.28 3.89 -0.55
C SER A 112 8.34 5.40 -0.28
N THR A 113 9.51 5.96 -0.08
CA THR A 113 9.68 7.41 0.20
C THR A 113 9.23 8.29 -0.97
N PRO A 114 9.70 8.12 -2.22
CA PRO A 114 9.22 8.92 -3.34
C PRO A 114 7.73 8.74 -3.60
N LEU A 115 7.18 7.54 -3.36
CA LEU A 115 5.74 7.30 -3.50
C LEU A 115 4.91 8.07 -2.47
N ILE A 116 5.35 8.14 -1.22
CA ILE A 116 4.69 8.96 -0.19
C ILE A 116 4.65 10.42 -0.62
N PHE A 117 5.75 10.98 -1.13
CA PHE A 117 5.77 12.36 -1.63
C PHE A 117 4.85 12.56 -2.84
N HIS A 118 4.80 11.60 -3.76
CA HIS A 118 3.89 11.64 -4.90
C HIS A 118 2.42 11.66 -4.45
N LEU A 119 2.06 10.82 -3.47
CA LEU A 119 0.71 10.79 -2.89
C LEU A 119 0.38 12.09 -2.14
N LEU A 120 1.31 12.65 -1.36
CA LEU A 120 1.13 13.93 -0.68
C LEU A 120 0.89 15.08 -1.65
N SER A 121 1.48 15.05 -2.85
CA SER A 121 1.22 16.03 -3.91
C SER A 121 -0.23 15.97 -4.45
N GLN A 122 -0.95 14.89 -4.13
CA GLN A 122 -2.35 14.63 -4.51
C GLN A 122 -3.27 14.54 -3.28
N SER A 123 -2.88 15.14 -2.16
CA SER A 123 -3.61 15.08 -0.89
C SER A 123 -5.02 15.67 -0.94
N ASP A 124 -5.30 16.51 -1.93
CA ASP A 124 -6.66 17.00 -2.23
C ASP A 124 -7.65 15.90 -2.64
N ALA A 125 -7.13 14.75 -3.12
CA ALA A 125 -7.93 13.59 -3.52
C ALA A 125 -7.97 12.46 -2.48
N ILE A 126 -7.10 12.48 -1.47
CA ILE A 126 -6.84 11.37 -0.55
C ILE A 126 -7.19 11.74 0.88
N SER A 127 -8.04 10.95 1.54
CA SER A 127 -8.40 11.16 2.96
C SER A 127 -7.38 10.56 3.92
N ASP A 128 -6.94 9.36 3.65
CA ASP A 128 -5.95 8.65 4.46
C ASP A 128 -5.14 7.65 3.64
N MET A 129 -4.01 7.26 4.21
CA MET A 129 -3.08 6.29 3.64
C MET A 129 -2.63 5.32 4.73
N THR A 130 -2.69 4.01 4.46
CA THR A 130 -2.21 2.97 5.37
C THR A 130 -1.26 2.05 4.66
N PHE A 131 -0.01 2.06 5.07
CA PHE A 131 1.05 1.32 4.40
C PHE A 131 1.84 0.41 5.33
N MET A 132 2.28 -0.70 4.79
CA MET A 132 3.36 -1.50 5.35
C MET A 132 4.66 -1.04 4.71
N LEU A 133 5.62 -0.65 5.54
CA LEU A 133 6.90 -0.06 5.16
C LEU A 133 8.03 -0.69 5.99
N GLN A 134 9.28 -0.51 5.55
CA GLN A 134 10.43 -0.81 6.43
C GLN A 134 10.33 -0.02 7.73
N LYS A 135 10.63 -0.69 8.85
CA LYS A 135 10.58 -0.10 10.19
C LYS A 135 11.33 1.23 10.29
N GLU A 136 12.53 1.33 9.73
CA GLU A 136 13.32 2.57 9.76
C GLU A 136 12.62 3.75 9.05
N VAL A 137 11.84 3.48 8.01
CA VAL A 137 11.06 4.51 7.32
C VAL A 137 9.89 4.95 8.21
N VAL A 138 9.19 4.00 8.83
CA VAL A 138 8.09 4.30 9.77
C VAL A 138 8.61 5.10 10.97
N ASP A 139 9.75 4.71 11.55
CA ASP A 139 10.36 5.42 12.68
C ASP A 139 10.65 6.90 12.32
N ARG A 140 11.13 7.16 11.10
CA ARG A 140 11.34 8.53 10.60
C ARG A 140 10.04 9.29 10.33
N LEU A 141 9.02 8.61 9.76
CA LEU A 141 7.72 9.23 9.47
C LEU A 141 7.00 9.68 10.75
N THR A 142 7.11 8.88 11.82
CA THR A 142 6.40 9.07 13.09
C THR A 142 7.26 9.70 14.19
N ALA A 143 8.52 10.06 13.89
CA ALA A 143 9.46 10.63 14.84
C ALA A 143 8.94 11.93 15.47
N SER A 144 9.26 12.13 16.75
CA SER A 144 9.02 13.40 17.45
C SER A 144 10.22 14.34 17.33
N PRO A 145 9.98 15.67 17.34
CA PRO A 145 11.08 16.66 17.34
C PRO A 145 12.11 16.38 18.44
N GLY A 146 13.39 16.49 18.09
CA GLY A 146 14.50 16.26 19.01
C GLY A 146 14.94 14.81 19.20
N THR A 147 14.26 13.85 18.56
CA THR A 147 14.71 12.45 18.55
C THR A 147 15.71 12.17 17.42
N ARG A 148 16.43 11.06 17.53
CA ARG A 148 17.43 10.64 16.53
C ARG A 148 16.87 10.51 15.11
N ASP A 149 15.64 10.00 15.00
CA ASP A 149 14.99 9.69 13.72
C ASP A 149 14.27 10.91 13.13
N TRP A 150 14.18 12.00 13.89
CA TRP A 150 13.62 13.27 13.43
C TRP A 150 14.48 13.91 12.35
N GLY A 151 13.89 14.17 11.20
CA GLY A 151 14.61 14.77 10.09
C GLY A 151 13.68 15.27 8.99
N ARG A 152 14.26 15.49 7.80
CA ARG A 152 13.55 16.06 6.65
C ARG A 152 12.27 15.27 6.31
N LEU A 153 12.31 13.93 6.30
CA LEU A 153 11.14 13.10 6.00
C LEU A 153 10.02 13.30 7.03
N SER A 154 10.38 13.33 8.32
CA SER A 154 9.42 13.61 9.42
C SER A 154 8.72 14.94 9.22
N ILE A 155 9.48 16.01 8.98
CA ILE A 155 8.96 17.36 8.79
C ILE A 155 8.04 17.43 7.58
N MET A 156 8.49 16.94 6.43
CA MET A 156 7.75 17.03 5.18
C MET A 156 6.42 16.27 5.25
N VAL A 157 6.40 15.09 5.85
CA VAL A 157 5.17 14.29 5.98
C VAL A 157 4.25 14.89 7.04
N GLN A 158 4.76 15.22 8.23
CA GLN A 158 3.94 15.73 9.34
C GLN A 158 3.45 17.17 9.12
N TYR A 159 4.02 17.89 8.17
CA TYR A 159 3.47 19.16 7.69
C TYR A 159 2.14 18.95 6.95
N HIS A 160 1.98 17.84 6.23
CA HIS A 160 0.80 17.55 5.41
C HIS A 160 -0.24 16.66 6.10
N CYS A 161 0.19 15.77 7.00
CA CYS A 161 -0.68 14.80 7.66
C CYS A 161 -0.14 14.38 9.02
N GLN A 162 -1.03 13.80 9.84
CA GLN A 162 -0.63 13.06 11.03
C GLN A 162 -0.11 11.69 10.60
N ALA A 163 1.02 11.26 11.16
CA ALA A 163 1.63 9.96 10.91
C ALA A 163 1.62 9.14 12.20
N ASP A 164 0.96 7.99 12.17
CA ASP A 164 0.80 7.10 13.31
C ASP A 164 1.43 5.74 13.04
N TYR A 165 2.19 5.22 14.02
CA TYR A 165 2.70 3.86 14.03
C TYR A 165 1.60 2.92 14.52
N LEU A 166 1.19 1.96 13.72
CA LEU A 166 0.09 1.04 14.08
C LEU A 166 0.60 -0.21 14.78
N PHE A 167 1.46 -1.00 14.13
CA PHE A 167 2.05 -2.21 14.70
C PHE A 167 3.22 -2.73 13.87
N PHE A 168 4.03 -3.57 14.51
CA PHE A 168 5.20 -4.21 13.91
C PHE A 168 4.81 -5.47 13.11
N VAL A 169 5.47 -5.65 11.95
CA VAL A 169 5.34 -6.84 11.11
C VAL A 169 6.70 -7.52 10.99
N PRO A 170 6.86 -8.74 11.53
CA PRO A 170 8.15 -9.43 11.50
C PRO A 170 8.54 -9.88 10.08
N PRO A 171 9.85 -9.96 9.76
CA PRO A 171 10.33 -10.39 8.44
C PRO A 171 9.80 -11.75 8.00
N GLY A 172 9.54 -12.65 8.92
CA GLY A 172 8.97 -13.97 8.66
C GLY A 172 7.56 -13.98 8.09
N ALA A 173 6.84 -12.84 8.11
CA ALA A 173 5.53 -12.70 7.48
C ALA A 173 5.59 -12.60 5.95
N PHE A 174 6.78 -12.48 5.37
CA PHE A 174 7.01 -12.28 3.94
C PHE A 174 7.76 -13.44 3.28
N SER A 175 7.53 -13.65 1.98
CA SER A 175 8.27 -14.59 1.14
C SER A 175 8.72 -13.91 -0.18
N PRO A 176 10.02 -13.82 -0.46
CA PRO A 176 11.12 -14.06 0.46
C PRO A 176 11.14 -13.04 1.61
N PRO A 177 11.69 -13.38 2.80
CA PRO A 177 11.77 -12.42 3.89
C PRO A 177 12.68 -11.24 3.51
N PRO A 178 12.31 -10.00 3.90
CA PRO A 178 13.18 -8.85 3.73
C PRO A 178 14.42 -8.94 4.60
N LYS A 179 15.45 -8.15 4.26
CA LYS A 179 16.71 -8.10 5.03
C LYS A 179 16.59 -7.29 6.33
N GLY A 180 15.48 -6.56 6.51
CA GLY A 180 15.20 -5.73 7.68
C GLY A 180 13.77 -5.88 8.15
N ASP A 181 13.45 -5.23 9.27
CA ASP A 181 12.14 -5.21 9.90
C ASP A 181 11.14 -4.30 9.16
N SER A 182 9.85 -4.58 9.29
CA SER A 182 8.73 -3.82 8.70
C SER A 182 7.72 -3.37 9.75
#